data_c6297fd339b0db8e9bb47129a2e00864
#
_entry.id   c6297fd339b0db8e9bb47129a2e00864
#
_cell.length_a   1.000
_cell.length_b   1.000
_cell.length_c   1.000
_cell.angle_alpha   90.00
_cell.angle_beta   90.00
_cell.angle_gamma   90.00
#
_symmetry.space_group_name_H-M   'P 1'
#
loop_
_entity.id
_entity.type
_entity.pdbx_description
1 polymer ?
#
loop_
_entity_poly.entity_id
_entity_poly.type
_entity_poly.pdbx_seq_one_letter_code
_entity_poly.pdbx_strand_id
1 'polypeptide(L)'
;LGGVRATEGQGFAAENVIGIGINGVDAVNELAKSNATGFFGSLLPSPDVHGFKSIESLYKWVKEDVQPEKFVEVTDVVLITRDNFREELQKKGL
;
A
#
# COMPACT_ATOMS: atom_id res chain seq x y z
N LEU A 1 9.77 5.72 -1.79
CA LEU A 1 10.04 7.12 -1.43
C LEU A 1 11.52 7.49 -1.65
N GLY A 2 12.42 6.55 -1.41
CA GLY A 2 13.86 6.78 -1.62
C GLY A 2 14.21 7.22 -3.05
N GLY A 3 13.57 6.60 -4.05
CA GLY A 3 13.75 6.99 -5.45
C GLY A 3 13.33 8.44 -5.72
N VAL A 4 12.21 8.85 -5.12
CA VAL A 4 11.73 10.24 -5.23
C VAL A 4 12.72 11.21 -4.59
N ARG A 5 13.25 10.89 -3.42
CA ARG A 5 14.27 11.73 -2.76
C ARG A 5 15.56 11.82 -3.58
N ALA A 6 15.95 10.74 -4.23
CA ALA A 6 17.13 10.74 -5.10
C ALA A 6 16.94 11.67 -6.30
N THR A 7 15.75 11.69 -6.92
CA THR A 7 15.46 12.62 -8.03
C THR A 7 15.42 14.06 -7.58
N GLU A 8 14.88 14.34 -6.40
CA GLU A 8 14.91 15.68 -5.80
C GLU A 8 16.35 16.16 -5.59
N GLY A 9 17.21 15.27 -5.07
CA GLY A 9 18.63 15.57 -4.87
C GLY A 9 19.39 15.88 -6.16
N GLN A 10 18.91 15.41 -7.31
CA GLN A 10 19.47 15.69 -8.62
C GLN A 10 18.82 16.90 -9.31
N GLY A 11 17.88 17.57 -8.66
CA GLY A 11 17.28 18.79 -9.16
C GLY A 11 16.09 18.60 -10.11
N PHE A 12 15.52 17.38 -10.18
CA PHE A 12 14.32 17.17 -10.98
C PHE A 12 13.10 17.80 -10.32
N ALA A 13 12.29 18.48 -11.12
CA ALA A 13 11.05 19.08 -10.65
C ALA A 13 10.00 18.00 -10.34
N ALA A 14 9.15 18.26 -9.36
CA ALA A 14 8.13 17.30 -8.92
C ALA A 14 7.19 16.86 -10.06
N GLU A 15 6.83 17.79 -10.94
CA GLU A 15 5.95 17.51 -12.07
C GLU A 15 6.56 16.57 -13.14
N ASN A 16 7.88 16.38 -13.09
CA ASN A 16 8.60 15.52 -14.05
C ASN A 16 8.91 14.13 -13.49
N VAL A 17 8.43 13.81 -12.29
CA VAL A 17 8.74 12.55 -11.60
C VAL A 17 7.44 11.92 -11.11
N ILE A 18 7.29 10.61 -11.35
CA ILE A 18 6.17 9.82 -10.82
C ILE A 18 6.76 8.64 -10.04
N GLY A 19 6.58 8.65 -8.73
CA GLY A 19 6.95 7.55 -7.85
C GLY A 19 5.70 6.91 -7.26
N ILE A 20 5.64 5.57 -7.30
CA ILE A 20 4.53 4.81 -6.72
C ILE A 20 5.14 3.80 -5.74
N GLY A 21 4.57 3.74 -4.55
CA GLY A 21 5.02 2.82 -3.50
C GLY A 21 4.03 1.71 -3.22
N ILE A 22 4.39 0.87 -2.27
CA ILE A 22 3.54 -0.21 -1.74
C ILE A 22 3.54 -0.11 -0.21
N ASN A 23 2.46 -0.53 0.41
CA ASN A 23 2.16 -0.57 1.85
C ASN A 23 1.70 0.75 2.47
N GLY A 24 2.16 1.87 2.04
CA GLY A 24 1.55 3.16 2.37
C GLY A 24 1.91 3.81 3.70
N VAL A 25 2.73 3.20 4.56
CA VAL A 25 3.04 3.78 5.89
C VAL A 25 3.73 5.14 5.75
N ASP A 26 4.81 5.20 5.00
CA ASP A 26 5.52 6.45 4.74
C ASP A 26 4.78 7.33 3.73
N ALA A 27 3.99 6.69 2.86
CA ALA A 27 3.23 7.38 1.82
C ALA A 27 2.24 8.39 2.39
N VAL A 28 1.57 8.05 3.49
CA VAL A 28 0.56 8.93 4.11
C VAL A 28 1.17 10.26 4.49
N ASN A 29 2.34 10.25 5.11
CA ASN A 29 3.04 11.47 5.50
C ASN A 29 3.44 12.30 4.28
N GLU A 30 3.88 11.64 3.21
CA GLU A 30 4.27 12.33 1.98
C GLU A 30 3.07 12.92 1.26
N LEU A 31 1.97 12.17 1.17
CA LEU A 31 0.75 12.63 0.53
C LEU A 31 0.05 13.77 1.30
N ALA A 32 0.29 13.85 2.61
CA ALA A 32 -0.28 14.90 3.46
C ALA A 32 0.45 16.24 3.34
N LYS A 33 1.61 16.30 2.69
CA LYS A 33 2.35 17.56 2.51
C LYS A 33 1.56 18.55 1.67
N SER A 34 1.66 19.83 1.99
CA SER A 34 0.98 20.90 1.28
C SER A 34 1.49 21.08 -0.15
N ASN A 35 2.76 20.79 -0.38
CA ASN A 35 3.37 20.87 -1.70
C ASN A 35 3.44 19.49 -2.34
N ALA A 36 3.06 19.39 -3.62
CA ALA A 36 3.20 18.17 -4.38
C ALA A 36 4.67 17.80 -4.56
N THR A 37 4.98 16.52 -4.48
CA THR A 37 6.30 15.97 -4.74
C THR A 37 6.20 14.96 -5.88
N GLY A 38 7.33 14.39 -6.31
CA GLY A 38 7.33 13.32 -7.31
C GLY A 38 6.65 12.03 -6.84
N PHE A 39 6.31 11.91 -5.56
CA PHE A 39 5.59 10.76 -5.04
C PHE A 39 4.09 10.89 -5.35
N PHE A 40 3.63 10.09 -6.32
CA PHE A 40 2.26 10.16 -6.84
C PHE A 40 1.26 9.43 -5.95
N GLY A 41 1.60 8.23 -5.53
CA GLY A 41 0.68 7.42 -4.73
C GLY A 41 1.32 6.13 -4.25
N SER A 42 0.52 5.31 -3.59
CA SER A 42 0.94 4.02 -3.06
C SER A 42 -0.19 3.01 -3.16
N LEU A 43 0.16 1.76 -3.40
CA LEU A 43 -0.77 0.65 -3.26
C LEU A 43 -0.93 0.36 -1.76
N LEU A 44 -2.16 0.42 -1.29
CA LEU A 44 -2.51 0.16 0.10
C LEU A 44 -3.22 -1.18 0.21
N PRO A 45 -2.53 -2.27 0.59
CA PRO A 45 -3.18 -3.54 0.86
C PRO A 45 -3.90 -3.50 2.22
N SER A 46 -4.70 -4.51 2.49
CA SER A 46 -5.37 -4.68 3.78
C SER A 46 -4.61 -5.74 4.59
N PRO A 47 -3.66 -5.34 5.44
CA PRO A 47 -2.83 -6.29 6.20
C PRO A 47 -3.65 -7.14 7.17
N ASP A 48 -4.74 -6.63 7.68
CA ASP A 48 -5.70 -7.36 8.51
C ASP A 48 -6.32 -8.54 7.75
N VAL A 49 -6.73 -8.32 6.50
CA VAL A 49 -7.29 -9.36 5.64
C VAL A 49 -6.23 -10.41 5.29
N HIS A 50 -5.03 -9.98 4.94
CA HIS A 50 -3.92 -10.89 4.66
C HIS A 50 -3.58 -11.75 5.87
N GLY A 51 -3.47 -11.14 7.05
CA GLY A 51 -3.20 -11.84 8.29
C GLY A 51 -4.31 -12.84 8.63
N PHE A 52 -5.57 -12.42 8.56
CA PHE A 52 -6.71 -13.29 8.82
C PHE A 52 -6.74 -14.51 7.90
N LYS A 53 -6.61 -14.28 6.58
CA LYS A 53 -6.64 -15.38 5.59
C LYS A 53 -5.48 -16.35 5.77
N SER A 54 -4.31 -15.85 6.13
CA SER A 54 -3.14 -16.70 6.37
C SER A 54 -3.38 -17.64 7.56
N ILE A 55 -3.87 -17.12 8.67
CA ILE A 55 -4.17 -17.92 9.87
C ILE A 55 -5.35 -18.84 9.63
N GLU A 56 -6.39 -18.39 8.95
CA GLU A 56 -7.54 -19.22 8.60
C GLU A 56 -7.13 -20.43 7.75
N SER A 57 -6.28 -20.22 6.74
CA SER A 57 -5.77 -21.29 5.89
C SER A 57 -4.96 -22.30 6.70
N LEU A 58 -4.10 -21.83 7.60
CA LEU A 58 -3.31 -22.69 8.47
C LEU A 58 -4.20 -23.49 9.43
N TYR A 59 -5.18 -22.85 10.04
CA TYR A 59 -6.15 -23.50 10.94
C TYR A 59 -6.90 -24.62 10.23
N LYS A 60 -7.43 -24.35 9.04
CA LYS A 60 -8.15 -25.36 8.25
C LYS A 60 -7.26 -26.54 7.87
N TRP A 61 -6.00 -26.28 7.57
CA TRP A 61 -5.06 -27.34 7.25
C TRP A 61 -4.78 -28.22 8.46
N VAL A 62 -4.50 -27.63 9.62
CA VAL A 62 -4.13 -28.36 10.84
C VAL A 62 -5.35 -29.07 11.47
N LYS A 63 -6.50 -28.42 11.52
CA LYS A 63 -7.69 -28.94 12.23
C LYS A 63 -8.67 -29.69 11.36
N GLU A 64 -8.84 -29.29 10.11
CA GLU A 64 -9.84 -29.84 9.20
C GLU A 64 -9.22 -30.61 8.03
N ASP A 65 -7.90 -30.75 8.00
CA ASP A 65 -7.14 -31.44 6.95
C ASP A 65 -7.45 -30.89 5.55
N VAL A 66 -7.73 -29.59 5.46
CA VAL A 66 -7.94 -28.89 4.19
C VAL A 66 -6.66 -28.18 3.80
N GLN A 67 -5.90 -28.78 2.88
CA GLN A 67 -4.67 -28.19 2.38
C GLN A 67 -4.98 -26.95 1.54
N PRO A 68 -4.33 -25.79 1.81
CA PRO A 68 -4.55 -24.59 1.00
C PRO A 68 -3.97 -24.75 -0.40
N GLU A 69 -4.49 -23.97 -1.33
CA GLU A 69 -3.94 -23.90 -2.67
C GLU A 69 -2.50 -23.35 -2.62
N LYS A 70 -1.69 -23.76 -3.58
CA LYS A 70 -0.28 -23.34 -3.67
C LYS A 70 -0.15 -21.82 -3.80
N PHE A 71 -1.07 -21.19 -4.54
CA PHE A 71 -1.15 -19.75 -4.70
C PHE A 71 -2.54 -19.26 -4.34
N VAL A 72 -2.61 -18.30 -3.43
CA VAL A 72 -3.86 -17.63 -3.07
C VAL A 72 -3.66 -16.15 -3.37
N GLU A 73 -4.47 -15.63 -4.31
CA GLU A 73 -4.43 -14.24 -4.69
C GLU A 73 -5.34 -13.41 -3.79
N VAL A 74 -4.81 -12.36 -3.20
CA VAL A 74 -5.57 -11.41 -2.39
C VAL A 74 -5.57 -10.08 -3.11
N THR A 75 -6.76 -9.66 -3.57
CA THR A 75 -6.91 -8.54 -4.50
C THR A 75 -7.50 -7.27 -3.86
N ASP A 76 -7.61 -7.21 -2.55
CA ASP A 76 -8.15 -6.06 -1.83
C ASP A 76 -7.12 -4.95 -1.64
N VAL A 77 -6.58 -4.47 -2.75
CA VAL A 77 -5.56 -3.43 -2.80
C VAL A 77 -6.17 -2.19 -3.45
N VAL A 78 -5.92 -1.03 -2.88
CA VAL A 78 -6.38 0.24 -3.42
C VAL A 78 -5.19 1.17 -3.66
N LEU A 79 -5.24 1.93 -4.73
CA LEU A 79 -4.25 2.98 -4.99
C LEU A 79 -4.66 4.24 -4.24
N ILE A 80 -3.84 4.65 -3.26
CA ILE A 80 -4.04 5.93 -2.57
C ILE A 80 -3.18 7.00 -3.22
N THR A 81 -3.77 8.17 -3.41
CA THR A 81 -3.12 9.35 -3.96
C THR A 81 -3.35 10.54 -3.04
N ARG A 82 -2.78 11.68 -3.39
CA ARG A 82 -2.98 12.92 -2.63
C ARG A 82 -4.46 13.30 -2.51
N ASP A 83 -5.26 12.96 -3.52
CA ASP A 83 -6.67 13.34 -3.58
C ASP A 83 -7.58 12.43 -2.75
N ASN A 84 -7.24 11.15 -2.59
CA ASN A 84 -8.13 10.15 -2.00
C ASN A 84 -7.62 9.46 -0.74
N PHE A 85 -6.37 9.72 -0.31
CA PHE A 85 -5.76 8.91 0.74
C PHE A 85 -6.52 8.97 2.08
N ARG A 86 -7.08 10.12 2.43
CA ARG A 86 -7.83 10.27 3.69
C ARG A 86 -9.11 9.45 3.69
N GLU A 87 -9.85 9.51 2.58
CA GLU A 87 -11.09 8.76 2.41
C GLU A 87 -10.83 7.26 2.43
N GLU A 88 -9.81 6.80 1.71
CA GLU A 88 -9.48 5.37 1.62
C GLU A 88 -8.96 4.82 2.95
N LEU A 89 -8.17 5.60 3.70
CA LEU A 89 -7.75 5.20 5.04
C LEU A 89 -8.95 5.08 5.98
N GLN A 90 -9.88 6.01 5.91
CA GLN A 90 -11.09 5.99 6.73
C GLN A 90 -11.94 4.76 6.44
N LYS A 91 -12.10 4.39 5.17
CA LYS A 91 -12.83 3.16 4.76
C LYS A 91 -12.19 1.90 5.35
N LYS A 92 -10.88 1.89 5.52
CA LYS A 92 -10.15 0.74 6.10
C LYS A 92 -10.05 0.80 7.63
N GLY A 93 -10.59 1.83 8.27
CA GLY A 93 -10.55 2.00 9.72
C GLY A 93 -9.19 2.48 10.25
N LEU A 94 -8.42 3.13 9.42
CA LEU A 94 -7.07 3.59 9.76
C LEU A 94 -6.98 5.09 10.03
#